data_f556fabb1c96110d6b3c4302c84697a1
#
_entry.id   f556fabb1c96110d6b3c4302c84697a1
#
_cell.length_a   1.000
_cell.length_b   1.000
_cell.length_c   1.000
_cell.angle_alpha   90.00
_cell.angle_beta   90.00
_cell.angle_gamma   90.00
#
_symmetry.space_group_name_H-M   'P 1'
#
loop_
_entity.id
_entity.type
_entity.pdbx_description
1 polymer ?
#
loop_
_entity_poly.entity_id
_entity_poly.type
_entity_poly.pdbx_seq_one_letter_code
_entity_poly.pdbx_strand_id
1 'polypeptide(L)'
;MKRILKTVCVLLAAVLLGAACLPAAALDEDDKVIVAFGDSITASGAWFSEAEKEFGIKVINKGVGGENSSDGRKRLSNVLATKPDVVVLSFGMNDAALDMAKYVPLKTYNENMEYMVDEMQKRGIKVILLIVNPIGETPYYTRHDKTVFEPYGGANAFFFQYVKAGRVLAKKKHLTLIDMYQPLYDTGKWNDYLSDGVHPNKKGYAMFAEAFKQALYRLDLGDVNGDGVLDAFDYMMAKAAVLGTYDTGKRRVYADANEDGVLDAFDYMLIKLVVMGQYALR
;
A
#
# COMPACT_ATOMS: atom_id res chain seq x y z
N MET A 1 -21.65 18.43 -26.39
CA MET A 1 -21.32 17.28 -25.52
C MET A 1 -19.89 16.72 -25.65
N LYS A 2 -19.12 16.96 -26.72
CA LYS A 2 -17.74 16.42 -26.89
C LYS A 2 -16.60 17.24 -26.28
N ARG A 3 -16.88 18.42 -25.68
CA ARG A 3 -15.85 19.27 -25.02
C ARG A 3 -15.75 19.10 -23.50
N ILE A 4 -16.77 18.56 -22.84
CA ILE A 4 -16.80 18.39 -21.37
C ILE A 4 -16.05 17.12 -20.96
N LEU A 5 -15.99 16.09 -21.83
CA LEU A 5 -15.30 14.84 -21.53
C LEU A 5 -13.76 14.92 -21.57
N LYS A 6 -13.19 15.94 -22.26
CA LYS A 6 -11.73 16.15 -22.33
C LYS A 6 -11.18 16.89 -21.10
N THR A 7 -12.00 17.64 -20.38
CA THR A 7 -11.56 18.41 -19.20
C THR A 7 -11.51 17.53 -17.95
N VAL A 8 -12.33 16.47 -17.86
CA VAL A 8 -12.34 15.55 -16.73
C VAL A 8 -11.13 14.58 -16.75
N CYS A 9 -10.66 14.19 -17.95
CA CYS A 9 -9.47 13.32 -18.06
C CYS A 9 -8.15 14.05 -17.77
N VAL A 10 -8.10 15.38 -17.88
CA VAL A 10 -6.88 16.14 -17.59
C VAL A 10 -6.74 16.43 -16.09
N LEU A 11 -7.84 16.48 -15.35
CA LEU A 11 -7.82 16.70 -13.89
C LEU A 11 -7.43 15.44 -13.09
N LEU A 12 -7.65 14.22 -13.64
CA LEU A 12 -7.20 12.98 -13.00
C LEU A 12 -5.70 12.68 -13.22
N ALA A 13 -5.09 13.26 -14.27
CA ALA A 13 -3.65 13.11 -14.51
C ALA A 13 -2.81 14.13 -13.71
N ALA A 14 -3.42 15.22 -13.24
CA ALA A 14 -2.73 16.26 -12.46
C ALA A 14 -2.59 15.93 -10.95
N VAL A 15 -3.34 14.93 -10.45
CA VAL A 15 -3.25 14.47 -9.04
C VAL A 15 -1.99 13.64 -8.79
N LEU A 16 -1.33 13.14 -9.84
CA LEU A 16 -0.06 12.37 -9.71
C LEU A 16 1.21 13.26 -9.74
N LEU A 17 1.11 14.57 -9.91
CA LEU A 17 2.26 15.50 -9.99
C LEU A 17 2.25 16.59 -8.92
N GLY A 18 1.22 16.64 -8.09
CA GLY A 18 1.26 17.39 -6.85
C GLY A 18 1.82 16.50 -5.75
N ALA A 19 3.14 16.24 -5.75
CA ALA A 19 3.82 15.84 -4.54
C ALA A 19 3.67 17.03 -3.57
N ALA A 20 2.57 17.04 -2.82
CA ALA A 20 2.55 17.78 -1.57
C ALA A 20 3.75 17.22 -0.78
N CYS A 21 4.80 18.01 -0.65
CA CYS A 21 5.94 17.68 0.19
C CYS A 21 5.36 17.50 1.59
N LEU A 22 5.12 16.24 1.98
CA LEU A 22 4.69 15.95 3.33
C LEU A 22 5.77 16.51 4.26
N PRO A 23 5.42 17.27 5.29
CA PRO A 23 6.41 17.74 6.23
C PRO A 23 7.06 16.50 6.87
N ALA A 24 8.38 16.36 6.72
CA ALA A 24 9.19 15.26 7.27
C ALA A 24 9.08 15.08 8.81
N ALA A 25 8.26 15.89 9.46
CA ALA A 25 8.13 15.96 10.91
C ALA A 25 6.84 15.33 11.47
N ALA A 26 6.10 14.57 10.66
CA ALA A 26 4.74 14.13 11.05
C ALA A 26 4.68 12.75 11.73
N LEU A 27 5.75 11.97 11.71
CA LEU A 27 5.73 10.63 12.30
C LEU A 27 6.42 10.67 13.67
N ASP A 28 5.62 10.57 14.74
CA ASP A 28 6.12 10.30 16.10
C ASP A 28 6.26 8.76 16.19
N GLU A 29 7.26 8.22 15.48
CA GLU A 29 7.35 6.79 15.17
C GLU A 29 8.55 6.11 15.84
N ASP A 30 9.15 6.74 16.85
CA ASP A 30 10.39 6.24 17.48
C ASP A 30 10.26 4.81 18.04
N ASP A 31 9.04 4.27 18.15
CA ASP A 31 8.79 2.94 18.72
C ASP A 31 7.97 1.97 17.84
N LYS A 32 7.44 2.38 16.67
CA LYS A 32 6.62 1.47 15.85
C LYS A 32 7.44 0.38 15.15
N VAL A 33 7.06 -0.87 15.35
CA VAL A 33 7.66 -2.03 14.67
C VAL A 33 6.96 -2.25 13.33
N ILE A 34 7.62 -1.86 12.24
CA ILE A 34 7.12 -2.04 10.87
C ILE A 34 7.81 -3.25 10.26
N VAL A 35 7.04 -4.16 9.67
CA VAL A 35 7.57 -5.35 8.98
C VAL A 35 7.16 -5.35 7.52
N ALA A 36 8.12 -5.46 6.60
CA ALA A 36 7.87 -5.74 5.19
C ALA A 36 7.89 -7.26 4.97
N PHE A 37 6.75 -7.84 4.54
CA PHE A 37 6.55 -9.26 4.41
C PHE A 37 6.10 -9.63 2.99
N GLY A 38 6.93 -10.37 2.26
CA GLY A 38 6.65 -10.66 0.86
C GLY A 38 7.77 -11.46 0.17
N ASP A 39 7.81 -11.32 -1.14
CA ASP A 39 8.71 -12.02 -2.05
C ASP A 39 10.03 -11.26 -2.34
N SER A 40 10.62 -11.45 -3.54
CA SER A 40 11.86 -10.82 -3.99
C SER A 40 11.78 -9.29 -4.09
N ILE A 41 10.61 -8.74 -4.44
CA ILE A 41 10.41 -7.28 -4.52
C ILE A 41 10.51 -6.67 -3.12
N THR A 42 9.96 -7.36 -2.11
CA THR A 42 10.11 -7.00 -0.70
C THR A 42 11.55 -7.21 -0.22
N ALA A 43 12.16 -8.36 -0.55
CA ALA A 43 13.52 -8.70 -0.13
C ALA A 43 14.57 -7.68 -0.56
N SER A 44 14.36 -6.97 -1.67
CA SER A 44 15.27 -5.92 -2.17
C SER A 44 15.47 -4.78 -1.17
N GLY A 45 14.47 -4.47 -0.34
CA GLY A 45 14.51 -3.35 0.61
C GLY A 45 14.52 -1.96 -0.02
N ALA A 46 14.65 -1.87 -1.34
CA ALA A 46 14.90 -0.60 -2.03
C ALA A 46 13.76 0.43 -1.89
N TRP A 47 12.51 -0.05 -1.74
CA TRP A 47 11.34 0.82 -1.68
C TRP A 47 11.05 1.40 -0.28
N PHE A 48 11.60 0.85 0.79
CA PHE A 48 11.40 1.41 2.14
C PHE A 48 12.65 2.08 2.72
N SER A 49 13.83 1.87 2.13
CA SER A 49 15.07 2.45 2.65
C SER A 49 15.11 3.99 2.61
N GLU A 50 14.38 4.61 1.69
CA GLU A 50 14.25 6.08 1.65
C GLU A 50 13.31 6.59 2.75
N ALA A 51 12.21 5.89 3.02
CA ALA A 51 11.30 6.22 4.11
C ALA A 51 11.98 6.07 5.48
N GLU A 52 12.81 5.03 5.66
CA GLU A 52 13.62 4.86 6.88
C GLU A 52 14.49 6.08 7.17
N LYS A 53 15.13 6.64 6.13
CA LYS A 53 16.00 7.82 6.26
C LYS A 53 15.21 9.11 6.51
N GLU A 54 14.09 9.28 5.80
CA GLU A 54 13.29 10.49 5.83
C GLU A 54 12.50 10.62 7.14
N PHE A 55 11.92 9.52 7.59
CA PHE A 55 11.03 9.50 8.76
C PHE A 55 11.69 9.01 10.05
N GLY A 56 12.94 8.51 9.99
CA GLY A 56 13.63 7.96 11.16
C GLY A 56 13.10 6.60 11.61
N ILE A 57 12.26 5.95 10.79
CA ILE A 57 11.68 4.64 11.09
C ILE A 57 12.65 3.50 10.77
N LYS A 58 12.36 2.31 11.30
CA LYS A 58 13.05 1.08 10.94
C LYS A 58 12.08 0.02 10.44
N VAL A 59 12.37 -0.55 9.26
CA VAL A 59 11.57 -1.61 8.67
C VAL A 59 12.29 -2.95 8.78
N ILE A 60 11.68 -3.91 9.47
CA ILE A 60 12.19 -5.28 9.54
C ILE A 60 11.86 -5.99 8.21
N ASN A 61 12.88 -6.24 7.40
CA ASN A 61 12.70 -6.92 6.13
C ASN A 61 12.50 -8.42 6.33
N LYS A 62 11.32 -8.93 6.00
CA LYS A 62 10.95 -10.35 5.96
C LYS A 62 10.58 -10.78 4.53
N GLY A 63 11.12 -10.13 3.51
CA GLY A 63 11.03 -10.58 2.12
C GLY A 63 11.92 -11.79 1.86
N VAL A 64 11.46 -12.74 1.04
CA VAL A 64 12.24 -13.90 0.59
C VAL A 64 12.04 -14.10 -0.91
N GLY A 65 13.15 -14.12 -1.65
CA GLY A 65 13.12 -14.24 -3.11
C GLY A 65 12.43 -15.51 -3.59
N GLY A 66 11.52 -15.38 -4.55
CA GLY A 66 10.83 -16.49 -5.20
C GLY A 66 9.65 -17.08 -4.42
N GLU A 67 9.40 -16.65 -3.19
CA GLU A 67 8.25 -17.13 -2.40
C GLU A 67 6.91 -16.70 -2.98
N ASN A 68 5.91 -17.54 -2.80
CA ASN A 68 4.51 -17.33 -3.11
C ASN A 68 3.68 -17.17 -1.81
N SER A 69 2.37 -16.95 -1.94
CA SER A 69 1.49 -16.78 -0.78
C SER A 69 1.41 -18.00 0.13
N SER A 70 1.59 -19.23 -0.41
CA SER A 70 1.61 -20.47 0.40
C SER A 70 2.86 -20.55 1.28
N ASP A 71 4.00 -20.11 0.77
CA ASP A 71 5.24 -20.04 1.54
C ASP A 71 5.18 -18.95 2.61
N GLY A 72 4.64 -17.76 2.24
CA GLY A 72 4.33 -16.70 3.19
C GLY A 72 3.46 -17.19 4.34
N ARG A 73 2.36 -17.87 4.04
CA ARG A 73 1.46 -18.43 5.06
C ARG A 73 2.17 -19.38 6.02
N LYS A 74 3.06 -20.26 5.53
CA LYS A 74 3.82 -21.21 6.37
C LYS A 74 4.72 -20.50 7.39
N ARG A 75 5.29 -19.36 7.03
CA ARG A 75 6.20 -18.60 7.90
C ARG A 75 5.60 -17.36 8.58
N LEU A 76 4.27 -17.18 8.52
CA LEU A 76 3.59 -16.07 9.17
C LEU A 76 3.93 -15.96 10.67
N SER A 77 4.09 -17.08 11.37
CA SER A 77 4.49 -17.10 12.78
C SER A 77 5.81 -16.37 13.04
N ASN A 78 6.78 -16.41 12.11
CA ASN A 78 8.05 -15.71 12.22
C ASN A 78 7.91 -14.18 12.08
N VAL A 79 6.85 -13.73 11.39
CA VAL A 79 6.48 -12.31 11.29
C VAL A 79 5.80 -11.89 12.59
N LEU A 80 4.80 -12.63 13.04
CA LEU A 80 4.06 -12.35 14.27
C LEU A 80 4.94 -12.35 15.53
N ALA A 81 6.00 -13.17 15.53
CA ALA A 81 6.97 -13.23 16.63
C ALA A 81 7.76 -11.91 16.81
N THR A 82 7.84 -11.06 15.78
CA THR A 82 8.45 -9.72 15.89
C THR A 82 7.55 -8.70 16.57
N LYS A 83 6.30 -9.06 16.89
CA LYS A 83 5.27 -8.19 17.48
C LYS A 83 5.10 -6.88 16.69
N PRO A 84 4.80 -6.96 15.39
CA PRO A 84 4.71 -5.75 14.57
C PRO A 84 3.46 -4.94 14.90
N ASP A 85 3.58 -3.61 14.82
CA ASP A 85 2.44 -2.69 14.81
C ASP A 85 1.85 -2.58 13.40
N VAL A 86 2.73 -2.63 12.40
CA VAL A 86 2.37 -2.52 10.97
C VAL A 86 3.05 -3.63 10.17
N VAL A 87 2.29 -4.27 9.28
CA VAL A 87 2.84 -5.20 8.28
C VAL A 87 2.49 -4.74 6.87
N VAL A 88 3.51 -4.55 6.03
CA VAL A 88 3.32 -4.40 4.58
C VAL A 88 3.38 -5.78 3.96
N LEU A 89 2.22 -6.29 3.53
CA LEU A 89 2.03 -7.64 2.98
C LEU A 89 2.03 -7.59 1.45
N SER A 90 2.91 -8.36 0.80
CA SER A 90 3.05 -8.36 -0.66
C SER A 90 3.37 -9.74 -1.21
N PHE A 91 2.38 -10.39 -1.82
CA PHE A 91 2.51 -11.64 -2.58
C PHE A 91 1.62 -11.58 -3.83
N GLY A 92 1.83 -12.48 -4.78
CA GLY A 92 1.00 -12.62 -5.97
C GLY A 92 1.81 -12.73 -7.26
N MET A 93 2.98 -12.09 -7.36
CA MET A 93 3.82 -12.16 -8.55
C MET A 93 4.29 -13.59 -8.83
N ASN A 94 4.77 -14.30 -7.82
CA ASN A 94 5.19 -15.70 -7.94
C ASN A 94 4.00 -16.66 -7.97
N ASP A 95 2.89 -16.31 -7.31
CA ASP A 95 1.64 -17.08 -7.38
C ASP A 95 1.11 -17.15 -8.83
N ALA A 96 1.28 -16.08 -9.60
CA ALA A 96 0.87 -16.02 -11.00
C ALA A 96 1.84 -16.66 -12.01
N ALA A 97 2.96 -17.25 -11.58
CA ALA A 97 3.93 -17.90 -12.47
C ALA A 97 3.43 -19.28 -12.93
N LEU A 98 2.43 -19.29 -13.81
CA LEU A 98 1.63 -20.45 -14.22
C LEU A 98 2.47 -21.63 -14.75
N ASP A 99 3.61 -21.34 -15.36
CA ASP A 99 4.55 -22.32 -15.94
C ASP A 99 5.58 -22.85 -14.95
N MET A 100 5.54 -22.41 -13.68
CA MET A 100 6.53 -22.76 -12.68
C MET A 100 5.93 -23.54 -11.49
N ALA A 101 6.74 -24.34 -10.81
CA ALA A 101 6.34 -25.06 -9.60
C ALA A 101 5.88 -24.17 -8.44
N LYS A 102 6.21 -22.88 -8.47
CA LYS A 102 5.77 -21.87 -7.50
C LYS A 102 4.37 -21.31 -7.76
N TYR A 103 3.74 -21.68 -8.87
CA TYR A 103 2.37 -21.28 -9.18
C TYR A 103 1.40 -21.66 -8.06
N VAL A 104 0.55 -20.74 -7.68
CA VAL A 104 -0.53 -20.96 -6.71
C VAL A 104 -1.86 -20.55 -7.37
N PRO A 105 -2.83 -21.48 -7.49
CA PRO A 105 -4.14 -21.15 -8.06
C PRO A 105 -4.79 -19.98 -7.34
N LEU A 106 -5.50 -19.12 -8.09
CA LEU A 106 -6.12 -17.89 -7.58
C LEU A 106 -7.00 -18.12 -6.33
N LYS A 107 -7.73 -19.26 -6.28
CA LYS A 107 -8.53 -19.62 -5.09
C LYS A 107 -7.65 -19.77 -3.85
N THR A 108 -6.57 -20.55 -3.97
CA THR A 108 -5.63 -20.80 -2.87
C THR A 108 -4.89 -19.52 -2.47
N TYR A 109 -4.51 -18.68 -3.45
CA TYR A 109 -3.94 -17.35 -3.18
C TYR A 109 -4.89 -16.50 -2.31
N ASN A 110 -6.18 -16.43 -2.68
CA ASN A 110 -7.17 -15.68 -1.92
C ASN A 110 -7.30 -16.21 -0.48
N GLU A 111 -7.37 -17.53 -0.31
CA GLU A 111 -7.45 -18.17 1.01
C GLU A 111 -6.20 -17.88 1.85
N ASN A 112 -5.01 -17.90 1.24
CA ASN A 112 -3.75 -17.62 1.93
C ASN A 112 -3.66 -16.16 2.37
N MET A 113 -3.96 -15.23 1.45
CA MET A 113 -3.90 -13.79 1.72
C MET A 113 -4.92 -13.39 2.79
N GLU A 114 -6.17 -13.87 2.66
CA GLU A 114 -7.20 -13.59 3.66
C GLU A 114 -6.83 -14.16 5.04
N TYR A 115 -6.32 -15.39 5.10
CA TYR A 115 -5.84 -15.98 6.34
C TYR A 115 -4.74 -15.15 7.02
N MET A 116 -3.74 -14.71 6.24
CA MET A 116 -2.63 -13.92 6.80
C MET A 116 -3.13 -12.57 7.33
N VAL A 117 -4.02 -11.90 6.58
CA VAL A 117 -4.62 -10.64 7.00
C VAL A 117 -5.44 -10.83 8.29
N ASP A 118 -6.30 -11.86 8.34
CA ASP A 118 -7.14 -12.12 9.51
C ASP A 118 -6.31 -12.40 10.77
N GLU A 119 -5.22 -13.17 10.64
CA GLU A 119 -4.34 -13.47 11.77
C GLU A 119 -3.58 -12.23 12.29
N MET A 120 -3.26 -11.28 11.39
CA MET A 120 -2.66 -10.00 11.77
C MET A 120 -3.70 -9.08 12.43
N GLN A 121 -4.86 -8.89 11.80
CA GLN A 121 -5.93 -8.02 12.32
C GLN A 121 -6.47 -8.50 13.68
N LYS A 122 -6.59 -9.81 13.91
CA LYS A 122 -6.95 -10.38 15.23
C LYS A 122 -5.99 -9.98 16.36
N ARG A 123 -4.78 -9.56 16.02
CA ARG A 123 -3.74 -9.12 16.97
C ARG A 123 -3.60 -7.61 17.04
N GLY A 124 -4.51 -6.86 16.41
CA GLY A 124 -4.46 -5.39 16.35
C GLY A 124 -3.39 -4.84 15.39
N ILE A 125 -2.76 -5.71 14.56
CA ILE A 125 -1.73 -5.29 13.62
C ILE A 125 -2.37 -4.56 12.44
N LYS A 126 -1.92 -3.33 12.15
CA LYS A 126 -2.33 -2.59 10.95
C LYS A 126 -1.69 -3.24 9.72
N VAL A 127 -2.47 -3.52 8.67
CA VAL A 127 -1.98 -4.17 7.45
C VAL A 127 -2.06 -3.21 6.27
N ILE A 128 -0.93 -2.97 5.63
CA ILE A 128 -0.83 -2.34 4.32
C ILE A 128 -0.72 -3.47 3.29
N LEU A 129 -1.65 -3.54 2.34
CA LEU A 129 -1.53 -4.48 1.23
C LEU A 129 -0.80 -3.79 0.08
N LEU A 130 0.34 -4.35 -0.34
CA LEU A 130 1.10 -3.87 -1.49
C LEU A 130 0.82 -4.76 -2.71
N ILE A 131 0.14 -4.21 -3.71
CA ILE A 131 0.01 -4.76 -5.05
C ILE A 131 1.15 -4.23 -5.90
N VAL A 132 1.95 -5.13 -6.47
CA VAL A 132 3.15 -4.79 -7.22
C VAL A 132 2.86 -4.40 -8.68
N ASN A 133 3.90 -4.07 -9.42
CA ASN A 133 3.87 -3.59 -10.81
C ASN A 133 3.30 -4.60 -11.81
N PRO A 134 2.87 -4.15 -13.02
CA PRO A 134 2.57 -5.01 -14.14
C PRO A 134 3.77 -5.86 -14.57
N ILE A 135 3.53 -7.00 -15.21
CA ILE A 135 4.58 -7.83 -15.84
C ILE A 135 5.00 -7.21 -17.18
N GLY A 136 6.30 -7.03 -17.35
CA GLY A 136 6.91 -6.68 -18.63
C GLY A 136 7.13 -7.92 -19.48
N GLU A 137 6.17 -8.26 -20.34
CA GLU A 137 6.10 -9.57 -20.98
C GLU A 137 7.31 -9.94 -21.83
N THR A 138 7.89 -8.98 -22.58
CA THR A 138 9.03 -9.29 -23.48
C THR A 138 10.22 -9.85 -22.69
N PRO A 139 10.76 -9.20 -21.65
CA PRO A 139 11.82 -9.80 -20.83
C PRO A 139 11.32 -10.95 -19.95
N TYR A 140 10.06 -10.97 -19.54
CA TYR A 140 9.48 -12.06 -18.75
C TYR A 140 9.54 -13.40 -19.51
N TYR A 141 9.15 -13.40 -20.79
CA TYR A 141 9.16 -14.61 -21.64
C TYR A 141 10.56 -15.10 -22.03
N THR A 142 11.62 -14.43 -21.67
CA THR A 142 12.97 -15.02 -21.77
C THR A 142 13.22 -16.14 -20.77
N ARG A 143 12.39 -16.22 -19.71
CA ARG A 143 12.49 -17.17 -18.59
C ARG A 143 11.20 -17.99 -18.36
N HIS A 144 10.12 -17.64 -19.06
CA HIS A 144 8.78 -18.21 -18.89
C HIS A 144 8.23 -18.70 -20.23
N ASP A 145 7.50 -19.79 -20.21
CA ASP A 145 6.86 -20.31 -21.40
C ASP A 145 5.62 -19.47 -21.75
N LYS A 146 5.77 -18.68 -22.82
CA LYS A 146 4.70 -17.82 -23.33
C LYS A 146 3.42 -18.59 -23.65
N THR A 147 3.54 -19.83 -24.15
CA THR A 147 2.40 -20.59 -24.67
C THR A 147 1.35 -20.90 -23.62
N VAL A 148 1.77 -21.06 -22.33
CA VAL A 148 0.83 -21.32 -21.23
C VAL A 148 -0.02 -20.10 -20.88
N PHE A 149 0.44 -18.89 -21.24
CA PHE A 149 -0.27 -17.64 -20.96
C PHE A 149 -1.13 -17.16 -22.14
N GLU A 150 -0.95 -17.69 -23.37
CA GLU A 150 -1.72 -17.28 -24.56
C GLU A 150 -3.23 -17.39 -24.37
N PRO A 151 -3.80 -18.45 -23.76
CA PRO A 151 -5.24 -18.54 -23.50
C PRO A 151 -5.82 -17.43 -22.64
N TYR A 152 -4.97 -16.72 -21.90
CA TYR A 152 -5.36 -15.66 -20.95
C TYR A 152 -5.08 -14.25 -21.50
N GLY A 153 -4.53 -14.14 -22.73
CA GLY A 153 -4.12 -12.86 -23.30
C GLY A 153 -2.74 -12.37 -22.85
N GLY A 154 -1.90 -13.28 -22.32
CA GLY A 154 -0.55 -13.03 -21.88
C GLY A 154 -0.36 -13.09 -20.36
N ALA A 155 0.91 -13.07 -19.93
CA ALA A 155 1.27 -13.20 -18.53
C ALA A 155 0.77 -12.02 -17.70
N ASN A 156 0.83 -10.79 -18.23
CA ASN A 156 0.33 -9.62 -17.53
C ASN A 156 -1.20 -9.68 -17.35
N ALA A 157 -1.94 -10.12 -18.36
CA ALA A 157 -3.40 -10.29 -18.27
C ALA A 157 -3.76 -11.42 -17.28
N PHE A 158 -2.98 -12.50 -17.25
CA PHE A 158 -3.13 -13.56 -16.24
C PHE A 158 -2.86 -13.04 -14.82
N PHE A 159 -1.76 -12.34 -14.61
CA PHE A 159 -1.42 -11.73 -13.31
C PHE A 159 -2.48 -10.74 -12.84
N PHE A 160 -3.13 -10.02 -13.73
CA PHE A 160 -4.18 -9.07 -13.38
C PHE A 160 -5.35 -9.69 -12.59
N GLN A 161 -5.56 -11.01 -12.65
CA GLN A 161 -6.55 -11.69 -11.81
C GLN A 161 -6.16 -11.63 -10.31
N TYR A 162 -4.87 -11.75 -10.00
CA TYR A 162 -4.33 -11.64 -8.63
C TYR A 162 -4.36 -10.18 -8.16
N VAL A 163 -4.08 -9.23 -9.04
CA VAL A 163 -4.25 -7.79 -8.78
C VAL A 163 -5.69 -7.47 -8.36
N LYS A 164 -6.67 -7.93 -9.15
CA LYS A 164 -8.11 -7.75 -8.83
C LYS A 164 -8.46 -8.38 -7.49
N ALA A 165 -7.96 -9.57 -7.21
CA ALA A 165 -8.19 -10.27 -5.96
C ALA A 165 -7.63 -9.48 -4.76
N GLY A 166 -6.42 -8.94 -4.87
CA GLY A 166 -5.83 -8.07 -3.85
C GLY A 166 -6.67 -6.82 -3.58
N ARG A 167 -7.17 -6.15 -4.64
CA ARG A 167 -8.07 -4.99 -4.51
C ARG A 167 -9.37 -5.33 -3.77
N VAL A 168 -9.96 -6.49 -4.11
CA VAL A 168 -11.17 -6.99 -3.42
C VAL A 168 -10.88 -7.27 -1.95
N LEU A 169 -9.75 -7.92 -1.65
CA LEU A 169 -9.34 -8.21 -0.27
C LEU A 169 -9.13 -6.92 0.52
N ALA A 170 -8.41 -5.94 -0.03
CA ALA A 170 -8.18 -4.66 0.62
C ALA A 170 -9.50 -3.96 0.97
N LYS A 171 -10.44 -3.92 0.03
CA LYS A 171 -11.77 -3.35 0.27
C LYS A 171 -12.56 -4.14 1.33
N LYS A 172 -12.56 -5.48 1.25
CA LYS A 172 -13.30 -6.37 2.18
C LYS A 172 -12.81 -6.25 3.61
N LYS A 173 -11.50 -6.09 3.80
CA LYS A 173 -10.83 -6.07 5.10
C LYS A 173 -10.46 -4.66 5.59
N HIS A 174 -10.87 -3.62 4.85
CA HIS A 174 -10.58 -2.21 5.15
C HIS A 174 -9.08 -1.94 5.32
N LEU A 175 -8.26 -2.50 4.41
CA LEU A 175 -6.80 -2.34 4.44
C LEU A 175 -6.37 -1.05 3.75
N THR A 176 -5.31 -0.44 4.27
CA THR A 176 -4.54 0.54 3.49
C THR A 176 -3.94 -0.18 2.27
N LEU A 177 -4.13 0.38 1.08
CA LEU A 177 -3.72 -0.22 -0.18
C LEU A 177 -2.64 0.62 -0.86
N ILE A 178 -1.49 0.01 -1.14
CA ILE A 178 -0.52 0.50 -2.13
C ILE A 178 -0.75 -0.27 -3.42
N ASP A 179 -1.33 0.37 -4.43
CA ASP A 179 -1.55 -0.23 -5.75
C ASP A 179 -0.55 0.34 -6.75
N MET A 180 0.53 -0.41 -7.00
CA MET A 180 1.55 -0.03 -7.97
C MET A 180 1.25 -0.52 -9.38
N TYR A 181 0.26 -1.41 -9.53
CA TYR A 181 -0.11 -1.92 -10.84
C TYR A 181 -0.70 -0.81 -11.73
N GLN A 182 -1.75 -0.14 -11.25
CA GLN A 182 -2.49 0.79 -12.09
C GLN A 182 -1.68 2.02 -12.50
N PRO A 183 -0.99 2.75 -11.59
CA PRO A 183 -0.20 3.91 -11.99
C PRO A 183 0.90 3.57 -13.01
N LEU A 184 1.55 2.42 -12.86
CA LEU A 184 2.57 1.99 -13.81
C LEU A 184 1.96 1.55 -15.14
N TYR A 185 0.85 0.81 -15.12
CA TYR A 185 0.14 0.37 -16.32
C TYR A 185 -0.34 1.57 -17.16
N ASP A 186 -0.87 2.61 -16.51
CA ASP A 186 -1.40 3.81 -17.17
C ASP A 186 -0.32 4.66 -17.87
N THR A 187 0.96 4.46 -17.51
CA THR A 187 2.07 5.10 -18.25
C THR A 187 2.15 4.61 -19.70
N GLY A 188 1.59 3.43 -20.00
CA GLY A 188 1.77 2.72 -21.28
C GLY A 188 3.23 2.28 -21.53
N LYS A 189 4.14 2.54 -20.59
CA LYS A 189 5.60 2.30 -20.70
C LYS A 189 6.16 1.68 -19.41
N TRP A 190 5.38 0.83 -18.73
CA TRP A 190 5.81 0.24 -17.45
C TRP A 190 7.09 -0.58 -17.53
N ASN A 191 7.47 -1.07 -18.73
CA ASN A 191 8.76 -1.72 -18.95
C ASN A 191 9.96 -0.82 -18.60
N ASP A 192 9.84 0.52 -18.77
CA ASP A 192 10.89 1.48 -18.46
C ASP A 192 11.17 1.58 -16.95
N TYR A 193 10.28 1.02 -16.13
CA TYR A 193 10.37 0.98 -14.67
C TYR A 193 10.80 -0.39 -14.12
N LEU A 194 11.06 -1.35 -15.01
CA LEU A 194 11.45 -2.71 -14.65
C LEU A 194 12.88 -3.01 -15.13
N SER A 195 13.55 -3.92 -14.44
CA SER A 195 14.88 -4.40 -14.79
C SER A 195 14.84 -5.66 -15.66
N ASP A 196 13.88 -6.55 -15.41
CA ASP A 196 13.84 -7.89 -16.01
C ASP A 196 12.42 -8.39 -16.32
N GLY A 197 11.46 -7.46 -16.38
CA GLY A 197 10.05 -7.74 -16.62
C GLY A 197 9.25 -8.09 -15.36
N VAL A 198 9.91 -8.24 -14.20
CA VAL A 198 9.30 -8.53 -12.90
C VAL A 198 9.72 -7.50 -11.85
N HIS A 199 11.02 -7.34 -11.67
CA HIS A 199 11.57 -6.52 -10.60
C HIS A 199 11.65 -5.05 -11.01
N PRO A 200 11.16 -4.11 -10.18
CA PRO A 200 11.36 -2.70 -10.42
C PRO A 200 12.85 -2.35 -10.54
N ASN A 201 13.18 -1.44 -11.44
CA ASN A 201 14.48 -0.78 -11.46
C ASN A 201 14.50 0.43 -10.50
N LYS A 202 15.58 1.22 -10.51
CA LYS A 202 15.69 2.41 -9.62
C LYS A 202 14.50 3.36 -9.74
N LYS A 203 13.99 3.60 -10.97
CA LYS A 203 12.82 4.49 -11.18
C LYS A 203 11.54 3.87 -10.63
N GLY A 204 11.35 2.57 -10.85
CA GLY A 204 10.22 1.83 -10.29
C GLY A 204 10.23 1.86 -8.77
N TYR A 205 11.35 1.53 -8.13
CA TYR A 205 11.45 1.55 -6.67
C TYR A 205 11.27 2.95 -6.06
N ALA A 206 11.64 4.02 -6.76
CA ALA A 206 11.35 5.39 -6.29
C ALA A 206 9.83 5.65 -6.22
N MET A 207 9.05 5.13 -7.17
CA MET A 207 7.58 5.22 -7.10
C MET A 207 7.02 4.40 -5.94
N PHE A 208 7.55 3.19 -5.70
CA PHE A 208 7.15 2.38 -4.56
C PHE A 208 7.46 3.06 -3.23
N ALA A 209 8.64 3.70 -3.12
CA ALA A 209 9.05 4.43 -1.92
C ALA A 209 8.07 5.58 -1.61
N GLU A 210 7.70 6.35 -2.63
CA GLU A 210 6.75 7.45 -2.45
C GLU A 210 5.36 6.93 -2.04
N ALA A 211 4.86 5.87 -2.70
CA ALA A 211 3.59 5.27 -2.34
C ALA A 211 3.60 4.68 -0.92
N PHE A 212 4.73 4.13 -0.47
CA PHE A 212 4.88 3.63 0.90
C PHE A 212 4.85 4.76 1.93
N LYS A 213 5.55 5.87 1.68
CA LYS A 213 5.50 7.05 2.54
C LYS A 213 4.07 7.58 2.71
N GLN A 214 3.33 7.68 1.59
CA GLN A 214 1.94 8.09 1.60
C GLN A 214 1.05 7.10 2.39
N ALA A 215 1.30 5.81 2.25
CA ALA A 215 0.54 4.79 2.98
C ALA A 215 0.80 4.85 4.49
N LEU A 216 2.04 5.08 4.91
CA LEU A 216 2.39 5.26 6.33
C LEU A 216 1.68 6.49 6.92
N TYR A 217 1.75 7.61 6.21
CA TYR A 217 1.04 8.83 6.62
C TYR A 217 -0.45 8.57 6.84
N ARG A 218 -1.12 7.87 5.89
CA ARG A 218 -2.55 7.58 5.96
C ARG A 218 -2.96 6.60 7.06
N LEU A 219 -2.03 5.80 7.57
CA LEU A 219 -2.32 4.91 8.71
C LEU A 219 -2.74 5.65 9.97
N ASP A 220 -2.22 6.86 10.14
CA ASP A 220 -2.46 7.68 11.32
C ASP A 220 -3.35 8.90 11.02
N LEU A 221 -3.88 9.00 9.79
CA LEU A 221 -4.77 10.09 9.41
C LEU A 221 -6.03 10.08 10.29
N GLY A 222 -6.28 11.18 10.95
CA GLY A 222 -7.37 11.34 11.92
C GLY A 222 -7.01 11.00 13.36
N ASP A 223 -5.93 10.26 13.61
CA ASP A 223 -5.40 10.00 14.96
C ASP A 223 -4.64 11.25 15.46
N VAL A 224 -5.36 12.18 16.03
CA VAL A 224 -4.86 13.50 16.40
C VAL A 224 -4.08 13.46 17.70
N ASN A 225 -4.45 12.54 18.62
CA ASN A 225 -3.79 12.38 19.92
C ASN A 225 -2.56 11.45 19.87
N GLY A 226 -2.43 10.60 18.83
CA GLY A 226 -1.30 9.71 18.63
C GLY A 226 -1.35 8.44 19.46
N ASP A 227 -2.52 8.05 19.96
CA ASP A 227 -2.65 6.82 20.75
C ASP A 227 -2.86 5.55 19.90
N GLY A 228 -2.94 5.71 18.57
CA GLY A 228 -3.14 4.64 17.61
C GLY A 228 -4.58 4.20 17.44
N VAL A 229 -5.54 4.83 18.12
CA VAL A 229 -6.97 4.53 18.09
C VAL A 229 -7.72 5.75 17.56
N LEU A 230 -8.42 5.60 16.45
CA LEU A 230 -9.27 6.69 15.93
C LEU A 230 -10.62 6.67 16.61
N ASP A 231 -10.84 7.58 17.57
CA ASP A 231 -12.04 7.62 18.39
C ASP A 231 -12.59 9.04 18.67
N ALA A 232 -13.51 9.14 19.63
CA ALA A 232 -14.13 10.42 19.98
C ALA A 232 -13.16 11.45 20.54
N PHE A 233 -12.03 11.04 21.11
CA PHE A 233 -11.00 11.97 21.60
C PHE A 233 -10.32 12.69 20.45
N ASP A 234 -10.02 11.98 19.34
CA ASP A 234 -9.45 12.60 18.13
C ASP A 234 -10.37 13.64 17.54
N TYR A 235 -11.66 13.30 17.42
CA TYR A 235 -12.67 14.27 17.00
C TYR A 235 -12.69 15.53 17.89
N MET A 236 -12.64 15.34 19.22
CA MET A 236 -12.64 16.45 20.17
C MET A 236 -11.37 17.28 20.03
N MET A 237 -10.21 16.65 19.87
CA MET A 237 -8.93 17.34 19.73
C MET A 237 -8.81 18.08 18.40
N ALA A 238 -9.22 17.45 17.28
CA ALA A 238 -9.29 18.12 15.98
C ALA A 238 -10.19 19.34 16.02
N LYS A 239 -11.38 19.23 16.61
CA LYS A 239 -12.30 20.35 16.81
C LYS A 239 -11.70 21.45 17.68
N ALA A 240 -11.03 21.11 18.79
CA ALA A 240 -10.37 22.07 19.66
C ALA A 240 -9.21 22.79 18.93
N ALA A 241 -8.49 22.08 18.07
CA ALA A 241 -7.44 22.66 17.23
C ALA A 241 -7.98 23.67 16.21
N VAL A 242 -9.09 23.34 15.54
CA VAL A 242 -9.79 24.27 14.62
C VAL A 242 -10.27 25.52 15.36
N LEU A 243 -10.74 25.38 16.60
CA LEU A 243 -11.17 26.49 17.45
C LEU A 243 -10.00 27.26 18.10
N GLY A 244 -8.75 26.86 17.86
CA GLY A 244 -7.56 27.49 18.44
C GLY A 244 -7.39 27.28 19.94
N THR A 245 -8.08 26.30 20.54
CA THR A 245 -8.02 25.99 21.98
C THR A 245 -7.10 24.81 22.29
N TYR A 246 -6.57 24.13 21.30
CA TYR A 246 -5.62 23.05 21.39
C TYR A 246 -4.55 23.14 20.29
N ASP A 247 -3.28 22.96 20.67
CA ASP A 247 -2.18 22.90 19.72
C ASP A 247 -1.84 21.43 19.44
N THR A 248 -2.06 21.00 18.23
CA THR A 248 -1.73 19.65 17.75
C THR A 248 -0.23 19.44 17.50
N GLY A 249 0.57 20.52 17.53
CA GLY A 249 2.00 20.45 17.25
C GLY A 249 2.29 19.78 15.89
N LYS A 250 3.19 18.79 15.91
CA LYS A 250 3.54 18.01 14.71
C LYS A 250 2.37 17.19 14.15
N ARG A 251 1.40 16.83 14.99
CA ARG A 251 0.25 15.99 14.57
C ARG A 251 -0.86 16.78 13.85
N ARG A 252 -0.66 18.09 13.62
CA ARG A 252 -1.58 18.91 12.83
C ARG A 252 -1.93 18.28 11.47
N VAL A 253 -0.96 17.64 10.84
CA VAL A 253 -1.13 17.00 9.53
C VAL A 253 -2.10 15.81 9.56
N TYR A 254 -2.18 15.09 10.67
CA TYR A 254 -3.14 13.99 10.84
C TYR A 254 -4.55 14.49 11.16
N ALA A 255 -4.67 15.73 11.64
CA ALA A 255 -5.96 16.38 11.85
C ALA A 255 -6.56 16.93 10.55
N ASP A 256 -5.75 17.17 9.50
CA ASP A 256 -6.18 17.53 8.15
C ASP A 256 -6.71 16.28 7.43
N ALA A 257 -7.93 15.89 7.77
CA ALA A 257 -8.51 14.62 7.38
C ALA A 257 -8.97 14.55 5.91
N ASN A 258 -9.12 15.70 5.26
CA ASN A 258 -9.44 15.81 3.83
C ASN A 258 -8.20 16.03 2.95
N GLU A 259 -7.02 16.18 3.55
CA GLU A 259 -5.72 16.36 2.88
C GLU A 259 -5.67 17.61 1.96
N ASP A 260 -6.41 18.70 2.29
CA ASP A 260 -6.41 19.93 1.49
C ASP A 260 -5.38 20.99 1.97
N GLY A 261 -4.65 20.70 3.05
CA GLY A 261 -3.62 21.54 3.66
C GLY A 261 -4.18 22.61 4.62
N VAL A 262 -5.50 22.64 4.81
CA VAL A 262 -6.19 23.60 5.68
C VAL A 262 -6.90 22.86 6.80
N LEU A 263 -6.49 23.08 8.04
CA LEU A 263 -7.21 22.48 9.18
C LEU A 263 -8.45 23.35 9.49
N ASP A 264 -9.65 22.83 9.15
CA ASP A 264 -10.92 23.51 9.34
C ASP A 264 -12.07 22.58 9.79
N ALA A 265 -13.32 23.08 9.66
CA ALA A 265 -14.48 22.35 10.12
C ALA A 265 -14.77 21.06 9.34
N PHE A 266 -14.32 20.95 8.10
CA PHE A 266 -14.52 19.76 7.29
C PHE A 266 -13.72 18.57 7.83
N ASP A 267 -12.52 18.83 8.37
CA ASP A 267 -11.64 17.79 8.90
C ASP A 267 -12.24 17.10 10.13
N TYR A 268 -12.58 17.87 11.16
CA TYR A 268 -13.16 17.23 12.35
C TYR A 268 -14.54 16.63 12.07
N MET A 269 -15.27 17.11 11.05
CA MET A 269 -16.51 16.45 10.61
C MET A 269 -16.23 15.11 9.92
N LEU A 270 -15.17 15.00 9.11
CA LEU A 270 -14.75 13.74 8.52
C LEU A 270 -14.32 12.76 9.59
N ILE A 271 -13.47 13.18 10.54
CA ILE A 271 -13.04 12.35 11.69
C ILE A 271 -14.27 11.85 12.45
N LYS A 272 -15.25 12.73 12.73
CA LYS A 272 -16.51 12.33 13.36
C LYS A 272 -17.25 11.25 12.59
N LEU A 273 -17.36 11.37 11.27
CA LEU A 273 -18.04 10.38 10.43
C LEU A 273 -17.32 9.02 10.46
N VAL A 274 -15.99 9.02 10.52
CA VAL A 274 -15.18 7.80 10.67
C VAL A 274 -15.43 7.15 12.03
N VAL A 275 -15.36 7.91 13.10
CA VAL A 275 -15.65 7.45 14.47
C VAL A 275 -17.05 6.86 14.59
N MET A 276 -18.02 7.40 13.85
CA MET A 276 -19.39 6.89 13.78
C MET A 276 -19.56 5.69 12.84
N GLY A 277 -18.50 5.24 12.17
CA GLY A 277 -18.55 4.15 11.17
C GLY A 277 -19.29 4.50 9.88
N GLN A 278 -19.51 5.79 9.60
CA GLN A 278 -20.27 6.28 8.43
C GLN A 278 -19.35 6.66 7.25
N TYR A 279 -18.04 6.74 7.48
CA TYR A 279 -17.03 7.11 6.49
C TYR A 279 -15.73 6.35 6.78
N ALA A 280 -14.85 6.23 5.78
CA ALA A 280 -13.48 5.78 5.95
C ALA A 280 -12.56 6.83 5.32
N LEU A 281 -11.54 7.27 6.03
CA LEU A 281 -10.46 8.07 5.48
C LEU A 281 -9.73 7.21 4.43
N ARG A 282 -9.48 7.77 3.26
CA ARG A 282 -8.93 7.04 2.11
C ARG A 282 -7.51 7.49 1.80
#